data_0d421d8f50a2bf5004935761e1ca0def
#
_entry.id   0d421d8f50a2bf5004935761e1ca0def
#
_cell.length_a   1.000
_cell.length_b   1.000
_cell.length_c   1.000
_cell.angle_alpha   90.00
_cell.angle_beta   90.00
_cell.angle_gamma   90.00
#
_symmetry.space_group_name_H-M   'P 1'
#
loop_
_entity.id
_entity.type
_entity.pdbx_description
1 polymer ?
#
loop_
_entity_poly.entity_id
_entity_poly.type
_entity_poly.pdbx_seq_one_letter_code
_entity_poly.pdbx_strand_id
1 'polypeptide(L)'
;MKNAFLRWWGCGAFDVILDDVNFAFDPYLFGQNLEGIEPCYDYIFISHEHFDHCHPKTLQKLCRGERFKKLFVNPGCITPALPIDEKYGDAAFDRDLPITKHVAPEKVEVLYPKYLQDDGQWNRKFHGPFELDLGSLNVETIESGENQTPDLPTCGYLVTHKEKQISFLHIGDLHHPYPALRELRDKVDFFIHMKLGLTEWQGSNLTDRLVEIVELVRPKYFIPTHYRTDRIADPIPEGHWPPNVTDTCAFIELIREAIGEQTQVLPFTAGVEYELEMPDKKVIWKWNWHNSWSVPPWREG
;
A
#
# COMPACT_ATOMS: atom_id res chain seq x y z
N MET A 1 23.79 -4.63 14.83
CA MET A 1 22.54 -3.95 14.47
C MET A 1 21.58 -5.03 14.04
N LYS A 2 20.36 -5.02 14.52
CA LYS A 2 19.34 -5.91 13.99
C LYS A 2 18.96 -5.37 12.61
N ASN A 3 18.71 -6.27 11.69
CA ASN A 3 18.45 -5.87 10.31
C ASN A 3 17.00 -5.40 10.16
N ALA A 4 16.79 -4.35 9.42
CA ALA A 4 15.47 -3.93 8.99
C ALA A 4 15.16 -4.60 7.65
N PHE A 5 13.90 -5.02 7.45
CA PHE A 5 13.49 -5.72 6.25
C PHE A 5 12.24 -5.12 5.64
N LEU A 6 12.17 -5.16 4.32
CA LEU A 6 11.03 -4.75 3.51
C LEU A 6 10.55 -5.95 2.69
N ARG A 7 9.24 -6.17 2.61
CA ARG A 7 8.66 -7.24 1.79
C ARG A 7 7.41 -6.75 1.08
N TRP A 8 7.30 -7.11 -0.19
CA TRP A 8 6.09 -6.98 -0.95
C TRP A 8 5.43 -8.36 -1.10
N TRP A 9 4.16 -8.47 -0.78
CA TRP A 9 3.43 -9.74 -0.81
C TRP A 9 2.56 -9.93 -2.06
N GLY A 10 2.49 -8.94 -2.92
CA GLY A 10 1.59 -8.86 -4.06
C GLY A 10 0.49 -7.82 -3.85
N CYS A 11 -0.20 -7.40 -4.90
CA CYS A 11 -1.15 -6.30 -4.88
C CYS A 11 -0.62 -5.07 -4.13
N GLY A 12 -1.40 -4.45 -3.26
CA GLY A 12 -0.98 -3.38 -2.37
C GLY A 12 -0.21 -3.83 -1.12
N ALA A 13 -0.13 -5.14 -0.87
CA ALA A 13 0.37 -5.70 0.38
C ALA A 13 1.88 -5.50 0.58
N PHE A 14 2.25 -4.65 1.52
CA PHE A 14 3.65 -4.34 1.82
C PHE A 14 3.90 -4.33 3.32
N ASP A 15 5.01 -4.91 3.77
CA ASP A 15 5.38 -4.85 5.17
C ASP A 15 6.80 -4.30 5.42
N VAL A 16 6.94 -3.75 6.61
CA VAL A 16 8.17 -3.18 7.13
C VAL A 16 8.45 -3.82 8.49
N ILE A 17 9.59 -4.46 8.60
CA ILE A 17 10.07 -5.13 9.79
C ILE A 17 11.26 -4.35 10.33
N LEU A 18 11.09 -3.72 11.47
CA LEU A 18 12.15 -3.00 12.18
C LEU A 18 12.46 -3.69 13.51
N ASP A 19 13.56 -3.31 14.15
CA ASP A 19 14.03 -3.95 15.39
C ASP A 19 12.98 -3.96 16.51
N ASP A 20 12.23 -2.88 16.61
CA ASP A 20 11.31 -2.58 17.72
C ASP A 20 9.84 -2.59 17.31
N VAL A 21 9.55 -2.45 16.01
CA VAL A 21 8.18 -2.38 15.52
C VAL A 21 8.05 -2.98 14.11
N ASN A 22 6.99 -3.77 13.92
CA ASN A 22 6.62 -4.29 12.61
C ASN A 22 5.26 -3.74 12.21
N PHE A 23 5.12 -3.33 10.96
CA PHE A 23 3.85 -2.86 10.45
C PHE A 23 3.64 -3.26 8.98
N ALA A 24 2.39 -3.23 8.56
CA ALA A 24 2.01 -3.56 7.18
C ALA A 24 1.01 -2.55 6.62
N PHE A 25 1.08 -2.33 5.32
CA PHE A 25 0.09 -1.64 4.51
C PHE A 25 -0.70 -2.66 3.70
N ASP A 26 -2.02 -2.53 3.72
CA ASP A 26 -2.97 -3.28 2.89
C ASP A 26 -2.66 -4.79 2.75
N PRO A 27 -2.45 -5.53 3.86
CA PRO A 27 -1.97 -6.91 3.78
C PRO A 27 -3.03 -7.82 3.17
N TYR A 28 -2.81 -8.21 1.92
CA TYR A 28 -3.59 -9.20 1.19
C TYR A 28 -2.74 -10.45 0.97
N LEU A 29 -2.95 -11.46 1.80
CA LEU A 29 -2.14 -12.68 1.80
C LEU A 29 -2.91 -13.90 1.27
N PHE A 30 -4.00 -13.67 0.56
CA PHE A 30 -4.79 -14.74 -0.03
C PHE A 30 -3.98 -15.47 -1.12
N GLY A 31 -4.00 -16.78 -1.11
CA GLY A 31 -3.23 -17.59 -2.06
C GLY A 31 -1.72 -17.59 -1.84
N GLN A 32 -1.19 -16.87 -0.86
CA GLN A 32 0.22 -16.89 -0.52
C GLN A 32 0.58 -18.19 0.21
N ASN A 33 1.70 -18.79 -0.18
CA ASN A 33 2.28 -19.86 0.63
C ASN A 33 3.03 -19.24 1.82
N LEU A 34 2.40 -19.30 2.98
CA LEU A 34 2.97 -18.80 4.24
C LEU A 34 3.56 -19.93 5.09
N GLU A 35 3.85 -21.09 4.52
CA GLU A 35 4.44 -22.20 5.25
C GLU A 35 5.79 -21.78 5.83
N GLY A 36 5.90 -21.84 7.15
CA GLY A 36 7.09 -21.41 7.87
C GLY A 36 7.24 -19.89 8.04
N ILE A 37 6.27 -19.10 7.58
CA ILE A 37 6.23 -17.66 7.79
C ILE A 37 4.93 -17.32 8.51
N GLU A 38 5.07 -16.78 9.70
CA GLU A 38 3.94 -16.17 10.42
C GLU A 38 4.18 -14.67 10.51
N PRO A 39 3.68 -13.87 9.53
CA PRO A 39 3.78 -12.44 9.63
C PRO A 39 3.13 -11.95 10.92
N CYS A 40 3.87 -11.19 11.70
CA CYS A 40 3.42 -10.69 12.99
C CYS A 40 3.70 -9.20 13.07
N TYR A 41 2.64 -8.41 13.12
CA TYR A 41 2.69 -6.96 13.10
C TYR A 41 2.23 -6.37 14.42
N ASP A 42 2.81 -5.22 14.78
CA ASP A 42 2.30 -4.36 15.83
C ASP A 42 1.11 -3.54 15.33
N TYR A 43 1.21 -3.06 14.09
CA TYR A 43 0.24 -2.19 13.45
C TYR A 43 -0.04 -2.61 12.01
N ILE A 44 -1.29 -2.43 11.59
CA ILE A 44 -1.71 -2.63 10.20
C ILE A 44 -2.49 -1.38 9.77
N PHE A 45 -2.20 -0.90 8.57
CA PHE A 45 -2.81 0.29 7.96
C PHE A 45 -3.52 -0.10 6.68
N ILE A 46 -4.82 0.18 6.59
CA ILE A 46 -5.67 -0.11 5.43
C ILE A 46 -6.07 1.18 4.76
N SER A 47 -5.72 1.30 3.49
CA SER A 47 -6.00 2.51 2.70
C SER A 47 -7.47 2.64 2.31
N HIS A 48 -8.10 1.55 1.89
CA HIS A 48 -9.50 1.54 1.47
C HIS A 48 -10.13 0.13 1.51
N GLU A 49 -11.40 0.05 1.23
CA GLU A 49 -12.24 -1.13 1.46
C GLU A 49 -12.22 -2.18 0.36
N HIS A 50 -11.47 -2.01 -0.74
CA HIS A 50 -11.35 -3.05 -1.77
C HIS A 50 -10.78 -4.35 -1.20
N PHE A 51 -11.22 -5.48 -1.78
CA PHE A 51 -10.91 -6.83 -1.28
C PHE A 51 -9.41 -7.14 -1.22
N ASP A 52 -8.63 -6.56 -2.12
CA ASP A 52 -7.18 -6.73 -2.22
C ASP A 52 -6.37 -5.78 -1.33
N HIS A 53 -7.07 -4.93 -0.56
CA HIS A 53 -6.53 -4.06 0.49
C HIS A 53 -7.11 -4.40 1.86
N CYS A 54 -8.43 -4.48 1.99
CA CYS A 54 -9.13 -4.80 3.23
C CYS A 54 -9.72 -6.22 3.18
N HIS A 55 -8.87 -7.24 3.21
CA HIS A 55 -9.31 -8.63 3.10
C HIS A 55 -9.65 -9.25 4.47
N PRO A 56 -10.94 -9.50 4.80
CA PRO A 56 -11.37 -9.89 6.14
C PRO A 56 -10.69 -11.17 6.66
N LYS A 57 -10.54 -12.19 5.83
CA LYS A 57 -9.88 -13.47 6.23
C LYS A 57 -8.39 -13.30 6.53
N THR A 58 -7.69 -12.48 5.76
CA THR A 58 -6.30 -12.14 6.03
C THR A 58 -6.20 -11.36 7.35
N LEU A 59 -7.00 -10.32 7.51
CA LEU A 59 -7.00 -9.49 8.71
C LEU A 59 -7.41 -10.27 9.95
N GLN A 60 -8.39 -11.16 9.84
CA GLN A 60 -8.77 -12.07 10.93
C GLN A 60 -7.59 -12.95 11.38
N LYS A 61 -6.71 -13.36 10.46
CA LYS A 61 -5.52 -14.15 10.76
C LYS A 61 -4.40 -13.31 11.36
N LEU A 62 -4.15 -12.12 10.81
CA LEU A 62 -3.03 -11.26 11.19
C LEU A 62 -3.27 -10.45 12.46
N CYS A 63 -4.53 -10.05 12.71
CA CYS A 63 -4.91 -9.24 13.88
C CYS A 63 -5.08 -10.07 15.15
N ARG A 64 -4.21 -11.05 15.35
CA ARG A 64 -4.22 -11.96 16.51
C ARG A 64 -2.90 -11.91 17.27
N GLY A 65 -2.94 -12.43 18.49
CA GLY A 65 -1.76 -12.55 19.34
C GLY A 65 -1.46 -11.28 20.14
N GLU A 66 -0.51 -11.41 21.04
CA GLU A 66 -0.17 -10.36 22.01
C GLU A 66 0.56 -9.17 21.38
N ARG A 67 1.31 -9.42 20.32
CA ARG A 67 2.07 -8.37 19.63
C ARG A 67 1.16 -7.38 18.91
N PHE A 68 0.06 -7.85 18.34
CA PHE A 68 -0.84 -7.00 17.56
C PHE A 68 -1.54 -5.95 18.44
N LYS A 69 -1.33 -4.68 18.14
CA LYS A 69 -1.86 -3.54 18.90
C LYS A 69 -3.10 -2.95 18.24
N LYS A 70 -3.00 -2.56 16.98
CA LYS A 70 -4.07 -1.84 16.27
C LYS A 70 -4.12 -2.12 14.78
N LEU A 71 -5.36 -2.11 14.28
CA LEU A 71 -5.73 -2.05 12.86
C LEU A 71 -6.32 -0.66 12.60
N PHE A 72 -5.66 0.11 11.76
CA PHE A 72 -6.12 1.41 11.30
C PHE A 72 -6.80 1.25 9.95
N VAL A 73 -8.01 1.79 9.81
CA VAL A 73 -8.83 1.63 8.61
C VAL A 73 -9.51 2.94 8.24
N ASN A 74 -9.87 3.08 6.96
CA ASN A 74 -10.76 4.14 6.52
C ASN A 74 -12.24 3.81 6.85
N PRO A 75 -13.16 4.79 6.81
CA PRO A 75 -14.57 4.55 7.11
C PRO A 75 -15.26 3.48 6.26
N GLY A 76 -14.83 3.29 5.00
CA GLY A 76 -15.36 2.26 4.11
C GLY A 76 -15.23 0.85 4.69
N CYS A 77 -14.11 0.55 5.32
CA CYS A 77 -13.86 -0.78 5.91
C CYS A 77 -14.79 -1.16 7.06
N ILE A 78 -15.41 -0.19 7.72
CA ILE A 78 -16.39 -0.43 8.81
C ILE A 78 -17.84 -0.25 8.35
N THR A 79 -18.06 0.11 7.11
CA THR A 79 -19.39 0.26 6.52
C THR A 79 -19.82 -1.07 5.92
N PRO A 80 -21.08 -1.49 6.04
CA PRO A 80 -21.58 -2.66 5.33
C PRO A 80 -21.34 -2.50 3.83
N ALA A 81 -20.90 -3.58 3.18
CA ALA A 81 -20.69 -3.58 1.74
C ALA A 81 -21.95 -3.09 1.00
N LEU A 82 -21.75 -2.19 0.07
CA LEU A 82 -22.83 -1.73 -0.79
C LEU A 82 -23.38 -2.89 -1.64
N PRO A 83 -24.65 -2.85 -2.03
CA PRO A 83 -25.17 -3.74 -3.04
C PRO A 83 -24.30 -3.59 -4.30
N ILE A 84 -23.93 -4.73 -4.88
CA ILE A 84 -23.04 -4.76 -6.03
C ILE A 84 -23.67 -3.97 -7.18
N ASP A 85 -22.93 -3.03 -7.69
CA ASP A 85 -23.20 -2.50 -9.02
C ASP A 85 -22.78 -3.60 -10.01
N GLU A 86 -23.75 -4.14 -10.77
CA GLU A 86 -23.51 -5.16 -11.81
C GLU A 86 -22.40 -4.76 -12.79
N LYS A 87 -22.10 -3.46 -12.88
CA LYS A 87 -21.07 -2.89 -13.74
C LYS A 87 -19.64 -3.20 -13.27
N TYR A 88 -19.41 -3.35 -11.99
CA TYR A 88 -18.06 -3.58 -11.43
C TYR A 88 -17.81 -5.03 -11.03
N GLY A 89 -18.85 -5.88 -11.04
CA GLY A 89 -18.74 -7.27 -10.64
C GLY A 89 -18.53 -7.49 -9.14
N ASP A 90 -18.58 -8.77 -8.75
CA ASP A 90 -18.50 -9.18 -7.34
C ASP A 90 -17.10 -9.03 -6.71
N ALA A 91 -16.07 -8.79 -7.53
CA ALA A 91 -14.68 -8.85 -7.10
C ALA A 91 -14.15 -7.56 -6.46
N ALA A 92 -14.80 -6.41 -6.68
CA ALA A 92 -14.29 -5.13 -6.20
C ALA A 92 -14.50 -4.89 -4.70
N PHE A 93 -15.47 -5.56 -4.07
CA PHE A 93 -15.81 -5.35 -2.67
C PHE A 93 -15.95 -6.68 -1.93
N ASP A 94 -15.32 -6.79 -0.77
CA ASP A 94 -15.57 -7.94 0.09
C ASP A 94 -16.91 -7.77 0.80
N ARG A 95 -17.83 -8.71 0.57
CA ARG A 95 -19.18 -8.71 1.16
C ARG A 95 -19.18 -8.96 2.67
N ASP A 96 -18.06 -9.40 3.21
CA ASP A 96 -17.91 -9.67 4.64
C ASP A 96 -17.62 -8.41 5.48
N LEU A 97 -17.63 -7.22 4.88
CA LEU A 97 -17.58 -5.97 5.64
C LEU A 97 -18.85 -5.78 6.50
N PRO A 98 -18.79 -5.09 7.63
CA PRO A 98 -17.65 -4.36 8.18
C PRO A 98 -16.58 -5.27 8.79
N ILE A 99 -15.33 -4.82 8.74
CA ILE A 99 -14.17 -5.56 9.26
C ILE A 99 -14.27 -5.91 10.76
N THR A 100 -15.07 -5.16 11.51
CA THR A 100 -15.36 -5.40 12.92
C THR A 100 -16.11 -6.70 13.21
N LYS A 101 -16.59 -7.41 12.18
CA LYS A 101 -17.07 -8.79 12.32
C LYS A 101 -15.94 -9.80 12.48
N HIS A 102 -14.73 -9.46 12.04
CA HIS A 102 -13.58 -10.36 11.92
C HIS A 102 -12.42 -10.00 12.85
N VAL A 103 -12.31 -8.73 13.18
CA VAL A 103 -11.30 -8.19 14.09
C VAL A 103 -12.03 -7.56 15.28
N ALA A 104 -11.51 -7.79 16.49
CA ALA A 104 -12.08 -7.28 17.72
C ALA A 104 -12.23 -5.74 17.65
N PRO A 105 -13.43 -5.18 17.88
CA PRO A 105 -13.70 -3.75 17.65
C PRO A 105 -12.75 -2.82 18.42
N GLU A 106 -12.31 -3.20 19.60
CA GLU A 106 -11.36 -2.42 20.41
C GLU A 106 -9.95 -2.36 19.80
N LYS A 107 -9.67 -3.24 18.84
CA LYS A 107 -8.42 -3.25 18.08
C LYS A 107 -8.52 -2.45 16.77
N VAL A 108 -9.72 -2.06 16.36
CA VAL A 108 -9.96 -1.30 15.12
C VAL A 108 -10.06 0.19 15.45
N GLU A 109 -9.34 0.99 14.69
CA GLU A 109 -9.40 2.45 14.79
C GLU A 109 -9.67 3.05 13.42
N VAL A 110 -10.72 3.85 13.33
CA VAL A 110 -11.11 4.48 12.07
C VAL A 110 -10.42 5.82 11.96
N LEU A 111 -9.68 5.99 10.85
CA LEU A 111 -8.98 7.22 10.56
C LEU A 111 -9.58 7.92 9.34
N TYR A 112 -9.50 9.21 9.36
CA TYR A 112 -9.87 10.08 8.26
C TYR A 112 -8.63 10.74 7.69
N PRO A 113 -8.55 10.95 6.37
CA PRO A 113 -7.41 11.61 5.77
C PRO A 113 -7.40 13.11 6.10
N LYS A 114 -6.22 13.66 6.23
CA LYS A 114 -5.99 15.10 6.11
C LYS A 114 -6.02 15.46 4.64
N TYR A 115 -6.92 16.33 4.24
CA TYR A 115 -6.98 16.85 2.88
C TYR A 115 -5.94 17.95 2.71
N LEU A 116 -4.93 17.70 1.90
CA LEU A 116 -3.83 18.65 1.68
C LEU A 116 -4.28 19.85 0.84
N GLN A 117 -5.31 19.69 0.03
CA GLN A 117 -5.89 20.78 -0.78
C GLN A 117 -7.05 21.51 -0.07
N ASP A 118 -7.32 21.17 1.18
CA ASP A 118 -8.49 21.66 1.89
C ASP A 118 -8.31 23.14 2.34
N ASP A 119 -9.34 23.93 2.11
CA ASP A 119 -9.47 25.28 2.68
C ASP A 119 -9.92 25.27 4.17
N GLY A 120 -9.94 24.12 4.80
CA GLY A 120 -10.38 23.86 6.16
C GLY A 120 -11.81 23.34 6.28
N GLN A 121 -12.54 23.14 5.17
CA GLN A 121 -13.92 22.61 5.22
C GLN A 121 -13.94 21.11 5.50
N TRP A 122 -13.21 20.33 4.71
CA TRP A 122 -13.17 18.87 4.83
C TRP A 122 -12.45 18.42 6.11
N ASN A 123 -11.32 19.03 6.42
CA ASN A 123 -10.58 18.72 7.64
C ASN A 123 -11.40 19.03 8.91
N ARG A 124 -12.27 20.02 8.88
CA ARG A 124 -13.24 20.27 9.96
C ARG A 124 -14.37 19.25 9.99
N LYS A 125 -14.82 18.78 8.81
CA LYS A 125 -15.89 17.77 8.72
C LYS A 125 -15.46 16.43 9.31
N PHE A 126 -14.24 16.02 9.09
CA PHE A 126 -13.75 14.69 9.48
C PHE A 126 -13.04 14.66 10.83
N HIS A 127 -12.73 15.81 11.43
CA HIS A 127 -12.26 15.89 12.82
C HIS A 127 -11.15 14.92 13.18
N GLY A 128 -9.93 15.09 12.68
CA GLY A 128 -8.76 14.28 13.08
C GLY A 128 -8.86 13.43 14.37
N PRO A 129 -7.86 12.79 14.83
CA PRO A 129 -6.46 13.15 14.61
C PRO A 129 -5.96 12.76 13.23
N PHE A 130 -5.20 13.65 12.61
CA PHE A 130 -4.49 13.40 11.36
C PHE A 130 -3.04 12.98 11.60
N GLU A 131 -2.62 13.04 12.84
CA GLU A 131 -1.30 12.61 13.30
C GLU A 131 -1.46 11.71 14.53
N LEU A 132 -0.75 10.60 14.54
CA LEU A 132 -0.77 9.63 15.62
C LEU A 132 0.66 9.39 16.11
N ASP A 133 0.82 9.42 17.42
CA ASP A 133 2.04 8.98 18.09
C ASP A 133 1.86 7.52 18.56
N LEU A 134 2.57 6.60 17.90
CA LEU A 134 2.54 5.17 18.22
C LEU A 134 3.83 4.69 18.92
N GLY A 135 4.45 5.56 19.69
CA GLY A 135 5.71 5.27 20.39
C GLY A 135 6.90 5.51 19.47
N SER A 136 7.47 4.47 18.86
CA SER A 136 8.58 4.62 17.91
C SER A 136 8.15 5.17 16.54
N LEU A 137 6.86 5.13 16.20
CA LEU A 137 6.33 5.65 14.95
C LEU A 137 5.56 6.95 15.15
N ASN A 138 5.69 7.85 14.17
CA ASN A 138 4.75 8.92 13.91
C ASN A 138 3.99 8.59 12.61
N VAL A 139 2.67 8.74 12.61
CA VAL A 139 1.82 8.45 11.45
C VAL A 139 1.02 9.67 11.10
N GLU A 140 1.14 10.13 9.88
CA GLU A 140 0.30 11.17 9.31
C GLU A 140 -0.68 10.55 8.33
N THR A 141 -1.96 10.89 8.46
CA THR A 141 -2.99 10.49 7.51
C THR A 141 -3.12 11.54 6.42
N ILE A 142 -3.20 11.10 5.18
CA ILE A 142 -3.31 12.01 4.04
C ILE A 142 -4.40 11.54 3.08
N GLU A 143 -4.85 12.43 2.23
CA GLU A 143 -5.76 12.10 1.16
C GLU A 143 -5.17 11.01 0.25
N SER A 144 -6.00 9.96 -0.01
CA SER A 144 -5.66 8.87 -0.91
C SER A 144 -6.69 8.83 -2.01
N GLY A 145 -6.64 9.28 -3.10
CA GLY A 145 -7.42 9.13 -4.31
C GLY A 145 -8.92 8.90 -4.19
N GLU A 146 -9.43 8.09 -5.08
CA GLU A 146 -10.86 7.95 -5.31
C GLU A 146 -11.62 7.38 -4.12
N ASN A 147 -12.76 8.00 -3.80
CA ASN A 147 -13.72 7.42 -2.88
C ASN A 147 -14.33 6.18 -3.54
N GLN A 148 -14.02 5.03 -3.01
CA GLN A 148 -14.56 3.77 -3.49
C GLN A 148 -16.02 3.62 -3.05
N THR A 149 -16.31 4.00 -1.81
CA THR A 149 -17.67 4.13 -1.32
C THR A 149 -18.10 5.59 -1.38
N PRO A 150 -19.21 5.94 -2.03
CA PRO A 150 -19.68 7.32 -2.11
C PRO A 150 -19.69 8.01 -0.74
N ASP A 151 -19.19 9.24 -0.68
CA ASP A 151 -19.11 10.07 0.52
C ASP A 151 -18.18 9.56 1.65
N LEU A 152 -17.47 8.46 1.45
CA LEU A 152 -16.50 7.96 2.41
C LEU A 152 -15.06 8.12 1.88
N PRO A 153 -14.19 8.78 2.64
CA PRO A 153 -12.82 9.03 2.19
C PRO A 153 -11.96 7.79 2.31
N THR A 154 -11.03 7.64 1.38
CA THR A 154 -9.90 6.73 1.47
C THR A 154 -8.74 7.39 2.20
N CYS A 155 -7.83 6.62 2.76
CA CYS A 155 -6.78 7.13 3.64
C CYS A 155 -5.39 6.65 3.20
N GLY A 156 -4.50 7.58 2.92
CA GLY A 156 -3.08 7.30 2.78
C GLY A 156 -2.36 7.50 4.12
N TYR A 157 -1.16 6.96 4.21
CA TYR A 157 -0.37 6.97 5.43
C TYR A 157 1.08 7.33 5.13
N LEU A 158 1.57 8.36 5.82
CA LEU A 158 3.00 8.62 5.94
C LEU A 158 3.45 8.14 7.32
N VAL A 159 4.17 7.03 7.35
CA VAL A 159 4.67 6.41 8.58
C VAL A 159 6.15 6.72 8.72
N THR A 160 6.53 7.42 9.78
CA THR A 160 7.92 7.80 10.07
C THR A 160 8.40 7.14 11.36
N HIS A 161 9.49 6.40 11.29
CA HIS A 161 10.16 5.91 12.48
C HIS A 161 11.02 7.02 13.09
N LYS A 162 10.68 7.43 14.30
CA LYS A 162 11.23 8.66 14.94
C LYS A 162 12.73 8.60 15.16
N GLU A 163 13.24 7.50 15.69
CA GLU A 163 14.64 7.36 16.02
C GLU A 163 15.52 7.14 14.76
N LYS A 164 15.05 6.29 13.86
CA LYS A 164 15.77 5.97 12.62
C LYS A 164 15.61 7.04 11.53
N GLN A 165 14.68 8.00 11.72
CA GLN A 165 14.37 9.05 10.75
C GLN A 165 14.11 8.50 9.35
N ILE A 166 13.37 7.40 9.26
CA ILE A 166 13.01 6.74 8.01
C ILE A 166 11.50 6.82 7.79
N SER A 167 11.09 7.15 6.60
CA SER A 167 9.68 7.40 6.25
C SER A 167 9.19 6.52 5.11
N PHE A 168 7.96 6.05 5.24
CA PHE A 168 7.25 5.19 4.29
C PHE A 168 5.91 5.84 3.97
N LEU A 169 5.68 6.12 2.69
CA LEU A 169 4.43 6.65 2.19
C LEU A 169 3.66 5.56 1.43
N HIS A 170 2.42 5.32 1.81
CA HIS A 170 1.47 4.50 1.06
C HIS A 170 0.17 5.26 0.89
N ILE A 171 -0.27 5.45 -0.34
CA ILE A 171 -1.46 6.25 -0.68
C ILE A 171 -2.54 5.43 -1.39
N GLY A 172 -2.58 4.11 -1.12
CA GLY A 172 -3.55 3.21 -1.73
C GLY A 172 -3.52 3.30 -3.25
N ASP A 173 -4.70 3.32 -3.86
CA ASP A 173 -4.91 3.32 -5.30
C ASP A 173 -5.18 4.72 -5.87
N LEU A 174 -4.39 5.69 -5.48
CA LEU A 174 -4.49 7.05 -6.02
C LEU A 174 -4.24 7.07 -7.53
N HIS A 175 -5.24 7.43 -8.31
CA HIS A 175 -5.16 7.51 -9.77
C HIS A 175 -4.88 8.91 -10.31
N HIS A 176 -5.08 9.92 -9.50
CA HIS A 176 -5.02 11.31 -9.93
C HIS A 176 -3.98 12.10 -9.14
N PRO A 177 -2.98 12.69 -9.81
CA PRO A 177 -2.09 13.61 -9.15
C PRO A 177 -2.86 14.84 -8.66
N TYR A 178 -2.54 15.33 -7.48
CA TYR A 178 -3.03 16.61 -6.99
C TYR A 178 -1.86 17.47 -6.48
N PRO A 179 -1.86 18.79 -6.78
CA PRO A 179 -0.68 19.64 -6.56
C PRO A 179 -0.18 19.68 -5.12
N ALA A 180 -1.06 19.48 -4.14
CA ALA A 180 -0.69 19.52 -2.73
C ALA A 180 0.18 18.33 -2.28
N LEU A 181 0.32 17.27 -3.07
CA LEU A 181 1.34 16.23 -2.84
C LEU A 181 2.76 16.81 -2.75
N ARG A 182 3.00 18.01 -3.28
CA ARG A 182 4.26 18.72 -3.13
C ARG A 182 4.62 19.02 -1.68
N GLU A 183 3.68 19.06 -0.77
CA GLU A 183 3.96 19.20 0.65
C GLU A 183 4.77 18.05 1.23
N LEU A 184 4.71 16.87 0.55
CA LEU A 184 5.49 15.68 0.89
C LEU A 184 6.86 15.62 0.21
N ARG A 185 7.16 16.59 -0.67
CA ARG A 185 8.36 16.60 -1.49
C ARG A 185 9.63 16.55 -0.65
N ASP A 186 10.52 15.63 -1.01
CA ASP A 186 11.80 15.38 -0.33
C ASP A 186 11.69 14.94 1.15
N LYS A 187 10.48 14.62 1.62
CA LYS A 187 10.24 14.15 2.99
C LYS A 187 10.07 12.62 3.09
N VAL A 188 9.98 11.96 1.96
CA VAL A 188 9.66 10.54 1.86
C VAL A 188 10.88 9.74 1.44
N ASP A 189 11.27 8.76 2.25
CA ASP A 189 12.33 7.83 1.87
C ASP A 189 11.78 6.77 0.91
N PHE A 190 10.68 6.11 1.28
CA PHE A 190 10.06 5.02 0.51
C PHE A 190 8.64 5.37 0.14
N PHE A 191 8.37 5.48 -1.13
CA PHE A 191 7.03 5.65 -1.65
C PHE A 191 6.55 4.34 -2.28
N ILE A 192 5.57 3.72 -1.65
CA ILE A 192 4.95 2.46 -2.04
C ILE A 192 3.62 2.82 -2.70
N HIS A 193 3.49 2.55 -3.98
CA HIS A 193 2.29 2.93 -4.71
C HIS A 193 1.99 1.96 -5.83
N MET A 194 0.69 1.86 -6.17
CA MET A 194 0.24 1.01 -7.24
C MET A 194 0.87 1.41 -8.58
N LYS A 195 1.19 0.42 -9.39
CA LYS A 195 1.45 0.62 -10.80
C LYS A 195 0.16 0.99 -11.51
N LEU A 196 0.10 2.16 -12.09
CA LEU A 196 -0.95 2.48 -13.04
C LEU A 196 -0.61 1.79 -14.38
N GLY A 197 -1.61 1.23 -15.06
CA GLY A 197 -1.38 0.49 -16.30
C GLY A 197 -0.81 1.34 -17.43
N LEU A 198 -0.33 0.69 -18.51
CA LEU A 198 0.10 1.37 -19.73
C LEU A 198 -1.06 1.84 -20.61
N THR A 199 -2.28 1.47 -20.26
CA THR A 199 -3.48 1.78 -21.04
C THR A 199 -4.10 3.11 -20.62
N GLU A 200 -4.75 3.77 -21.57
CA GLU A 200 -5.57 4.94 -21.27
C GLU A 200 -6.80 4.56 -20.45
N TRP A 201 -7.04 5.29 -19.39
CA TRP A 201 -8.29 5.25 -18.66
C TRP A 201 -8.92 6.65 -18.66
N GLN A 202 -10.18 6.74 -19.04
CA GLN A 202 -10.89 8.00 -19.14
C GLN A 202 -10.17 9.07 -20.02
N GLY A 203 -9.47 8.63 -21.05
CA GLY A 203 -8.81 9.51 -22.03
C GLY A 203 -7.48 10.11 -21.57
N SER A 204 -6.86 9.59 -20.51
CA SER A 204 -5.54 10.03 -20.07
C SER A 204 -4.58 8.88 -19.88
N ASN A 205 -3.31 9.13 -20.18
CA ASN A 205 -2.23 8.17 -20.00
C ASN A 205 -1.95 7.98 -18.50
N LEU A 206 -2.20 6.77 -18.01
CA LEU A 206 -2.00 6.43 -16.59
C LEU A 206 -0.52 6.47 -16.20
N THR A 207 0.38 6.20 -17.13
CA THR A 207 1.82 6.30 -16.89
C THR A 207 2.24 7.73 -16.60
N ASP A 208 1.76 8.69 -17.39
CA ASP A 208 2.08 10.11 -17.18
C ASP A 208 1.56 10.59 -15.82
N ARG A 209 0.38 10.15 -15.41
CA ARG A 209 -0.18 10.48 -14.09
C ARG A 209 0.68 9.91 -12.95
N LEU A 210 1.13 8.68 -13.09
CA LEU A 210 2.02 8.08 -12.09
C LEU A 210 3.35 8.83 -12.00
N VAL A 211 3.95 9.16 -13.15
CA VAL A 211 5.17 9.97 -13.21
C VAL A 211 4.96 11.30 -12.49
N GLU A 212 3.85 11.98 -12.78
CA GLU A 212 3.51 13.25 -12.11
C GLU A 212 3.35 13.08 -10.59
N ILE A 213 2.68 12.03 -10.11
CA ILE A 213 2.55 11.72 -8.68
C ILE A 213 3.94 11.55 -8.04
N VAL A 214 4.81 10.75 -8.66
CA VAL A 214 6.16 10.51 -8.14
C VAL A 214 7.02 11.77 -8.17
N GLU A 215 6.92 12.58 -9.22
CA GLU A 215 7.61 13.88 -9.32
C GLU A 215 7.14 14.90 -8.28
N LEU A 216 5.85 14.91 -7.95
CA LEU A 216 5.30 15.78 -6.91
C LEU A 216 5.90 15.43 -5.54
N VAL A 217 5.94 14.15 -5.19
CA VAL A 217 6.48 13.65 -3.91
C VAL A 217 8.00 13.64 -3.90
N ARG A 218 8.63 13.28 -4.98
CA ARG A 218 10.08 13.11 -5.16
C ARG A 218 10.71 12.32 -4.00
N PRO A 219 10.32 11.05 -3.83
CA PRO A 219 10.86 10.19 -2.79
C PRO A 219 12.29 9.77 -3.10
N LYS A 220 13.04 9.31 -2.10
CA LYS A 220 14.34 8.68 -2.35
C LYS A 220 14.19 7.38 -3.15
N TYR A 221 13.21 6.56 -2.79
CA TYR A 221 12.88 5.29 -3.44
C TYR A 221 11.40 5.25 -3.82
N PHE A 222 11.12 4.84 -5.05
CA PHE A 222 9.79 4.49 -5.50
C PHE A 222 9.67 2.98 -5.66
N ILE A 223 8.69 2.38 -5.01
CA ILE A 223 8.41 0.94 -5.05
C ILE A 223 7.06 0.75 -5.75
N PRO A 224 7.05 0.41 -7.04
CA PRO A 224 5.81 0.08 -7.73
C PRO A 224 5.22 -1.21 -7.17
N THR A 225 3.91 -1.24 -6.98
CA THR A 225 3.14 -2.41 -6.54
C THR A 225 2.04 -2.75 -7.54
N HIS A 226 1.13 -3.69 -7.23
CA HIS A 226 0.02 -4.07 -8.09
C HIS A 226 0.42 -4.62 -9.48
N TYR A 227 1.59 -5.19 -9.60
CA TYR A 227 1.96 -5.93 -10.81
C TYR A 227 2.07 -7.43 -10.52
N ARG A 228 1.77 -8.26 -11.53
CA ARG A 228 1.86 -9.72 -11.42
C ARG A 228 0.99 -10.35 -10.33
N THR A 229 -0.29 -10.18 -10.47
CA THR A 229 -1.27 -10.85 -9.61
C THR A 229 -1.87 -12.11 -10.26
N ASP A 230 -1.44 -12.45 -11.46
CA ASP A 230 -1.86 -13.61 -12.25
C ASP A 230 -1.63 -14.96 -11.56
N ARG A 231 -0.87 -14.97 -10.47
CA ARG A 231 -0.60 -16.16 -9.66
C ARG A 231 -1.25 -16.15 -8.28
N ILE A 232 -2.00 -15.14 -7.95
CA ILE A 232 -2.85 -15.16 -6.78
C ILE A 232 -3.98 -16.15 -7.10
N ALA A 233 -4.19 -17.13 -6.22
CA ALA A 233 -5.13 -18.22 -6.44
C ALA A 233 -6.61 -17.81 -6.43
N ASP A 234 -6.89 -16.53 -6.34
CA ASP A 234 -8.24 -16.00 -6.40
C ASP A 234 -8.63 -15.80 -7.87
N PRO A 235 -9.80 -16.24 -8.30
CA PRO A 235 -10.32 -15.96 -9.62
C PRO A 235 -10.64 -14.46 -9.74
N ILE A 236 -9.64 -13.66 -10.01
CA ILE A 236 -9.86 -12.29 -10.44
C ILE A 236 -10.47 -12.37 -11.84
N PRO A 237 -11.64 -11.76 -12.08
CA PRO A 237 -12.31 -11.86 -13.37
C PRO A 237 -11.37 -11.45 -14.51
N GLU A 238 -11.36 -12.24 -15.58
CA GLU A 238 -10.64 -11.91 -16.80
C GLU A 238 -10.92 -10.46 -17.21
N GLY A 239 -9.88 -9.67 -17.38
CA GLY A 239 -9.97 -8.27 -17.83
C GLY A 239 -9.74 -7.22 -16.74
N HIS A 240 -9.60 -7.59 -15.46
CA HIS A 240 -9.36 -6.62 -14.37
C HIS A 240 -7.88 -6.51 -13.97
N TRP A 241 -7.01 -7.43 -14.36
CA TRP A 241 -5.61 -7.52 -13.93
C TRP A 241 -4.67 -8.06 -14.99
N PRO A 242 -3.42 -7.94 -14.71
CA PRO A 242 -2.54 -6.84 -15.02
C PRO A 242 -1.87 -7.06 -16.38
N PRO A 243 -1.13 -6.10 -16.85
CA PRO A 243 -0.25 -6.33 -17.99
C PRO A 243 0.63 -7.55 -17.72
N ASN A 244 0.97 -8.24 -18.77
CA ASN A 244 1.90 -9.37 -18.72
C ASN A 244 3.27 -8.91 -18.20
N VAL A 245 4.18 -9.85 -17.99
CA VAL A 245 5.53 -9.56 -17.47
C VAL A 245 6.26 -8.55 -18.32
N THR A 246 6.12 -8.64 -19.64
CA THR A 246 6.75 -7.73 -20.59
C THR A 246 6.27 -6.30 -20.39
N ASP A 247 4.96 -6.11 -20.27
CA ASP A 247 4.38 -4.78 -20.03
C ASP A 247 4.86 -4.19 -18.69
N THR A 248 5.02 -5.04 -17.69
CA THR A 248 5.55 -4.61 -16.38
C THR A 248 6.99 -4.14 -16.47
N CYS A 249 7.85 -4.86 -17.21
CA CYS A 249 9.24 -4.45 -17.44
C CYS A 249 9.30 -3.14 -18.21
N ALA A 250 8.55 -3.03 -19.31
CA ALA A 250 8.48 -1.83 -20.11
C ALA A 250 8.00 -0.62 -19.28
N PHE A 251 7.02 -0.83 -18.42
CA PHE A 251 6.53 0.19 -17.51
C PHE A 251 7.61 0.66 -16.51
N ILE A 252 8.36 -0.26 -15.91
CA ILE A 252 9.43 0.08 -14.98
C ILE A 252 10.54 0.90 -15.67
N GLU A 253 10.91 0.54 -16.88
CA GLU A 253 11.91 1.31 -17.65
C GLU A 253 11.37 2.71 -18.00
N LEU A 254 10.13 2.82 -18.44
CA LEU A 254 9.46 4.11 -18.68
C LEU A 254 9.51 5.02 -17.45
N ILE A 255 9.17 4.49 -16.28
CA ILE A 255 9.22 5.25 -15.03
C ILE A 255 10.64 5.68 -14.69
N ARG A 256 11.61 4.79 -14.86
CA ARG A 256 13.03 5.13 -14.64
C ARG A 256 13.51 6.25 -15.57
N GLU A 257 13.18 6.17 -16.85
CA GLU A 257 13.53 7.19 -17.82
C GLU A 257 12.88 8.54 -17.52
N ALA A 258 11.61 8.52 -17.16
CA ALA A 258 10.84 9.74 -16.90
C ALA A 258 11.22 10.44 -15.58
N ILE A 259 11.44 9.68 -14.51
CA ILE A 259 11.79 10.23 -13.19
C ILE A 259 13.26 10.64 -13.12
N GLY A 260 14.13 10.01 -13.94
CA GLY A 260 15.56 10.28 -13.94
C GLY A 260 16.26 9.80 -12.66
N GLU A 261 17.41 10.42 -12.36
CA GLU A 261 18.29 9.98 -11.26
C GLU A 261 17.84 10.45 -9.86
N GLN A 262 16.82 11.30 -9.78
CA GLN A 262 16.40 11.91 -8.51
C GLN A 262 15.68 10.92 -7.57
N THR A 263 15.01 9.94 -8.15
CA THR A 263 14.29 8.89 -7.43
C THR A 263 14.73 7.53 -7.95
N GLN A 264 15.17 6.66 -7.07
CA GLN A 264 15.51 5.30 -7.46
C GLN A 264 14.27 4.42 -7.51
N VAL A 265 13.94 3.86 -8.66
CA VAL A 265 12.85 2.90 -8.82
C VAL A 265 13.31 1.51 -8.42
N LEU A 266 12.64 0.91 -7.45
CA LEU A 266 12.94 -0.41 -6.89
C LEU A 266 11.79 -1.38 -7.15
N PRO A 267 11.81 -2.16 -8.22
CA PRO A 267 10.82 -3.20 -8.45
C PRO A 267 11.08 -4.39 -7.51
N PHE A 268 10.16 -4.63 -6.57
CA PHE A 268 10.27 -5.75 -5.66
C PHE A 268 9.67 -7.02 -6.28
N THR A 269 10.21 -8.16 -5.88
CA THR A 269 9.62 -9.46 -6.18
C THR A 269 8.75 -9.89 -5.02
N ALA A 270 7.51 -10.29 -5.30
CA ALA A 270 6.58 -10.71 -4.28
C ALA A 270 7.14 -11.90 -3.45
N GLY A 271 7.03 -11.81 -2.13
CA GLY A 271 7.51 -12.81 -1.19
C GLY A 271 9.02 -12.81 -0.94
N VAL A 272 9.77 -11.90 -1.53
CA VAL A 272 11.22 -11.74 -1.28
C VAL A 272 11.44 -10.70 -0.19
N GLU A 273 12.35 -11.02 0.72
CA GLU A 273 12.79 -10.13 1.78
C GLU A 273 13.99 -9.30 1.32
N TYR A 274 13.88 -7.99 1.46
CA TYR A 274 14.92 -7.03 1.12
C TYR A 274 15.45 -6.42 2.41
N GLU A 275 16.74 -6.54 2.65
CA GLU A 275 17.38 -5.93 3.81
C GLU A 275 17.57 -4.44 3.60
N LEU A 276 17.27 -3.68 4.63
CA LEU A 276 17.51 -2.25 4.69
C LEU A 276 18.73 -1.96 5.55
N GLU A 277 19.81 -1.51 4.94
CA GLU A 277 21.04 -1.13 5.63
C GLU A 277 20.93 0.29 6.20
N MET A 278 21.13 0.42 7.48
CA MET A 278 21.11 1.68 8.20
C MET A 278 22.53 2.13 8.55
N PRO A 279 22.87 3.42 8.63
CA PRO A 279 21.95 4.58 8.57
C PRO A 279 21.66 5.10 7.15
N ASP A 280 22.35 4.58 6.12
CA ASP A 280 22.28 5.14 4.76
C ASP A 280 20.95 4.89 4.06
N LYS A 281 20.06 4.12 4.68
CA LYS A 281 18.76 3.71 4.15
C LYS A 281 18.91 3.07 2.77
N LYS A 282 19.91 2.21 2.63
CA LYS A 282 20.21 1.51 1.38
C LYS A 282 19.51 0.16 1.36
N VAL A 283 18.74 -0.09 0.32
CA VAL A 283 18.12 -1.40 0.12
C VAL A 283 19.15 -2.37 -0.43
N ILE A 284 19.35 -3.46 0.30
CA ILE A 284 20.22 -4.57 -0.12
C ILE A 284 19.31 -5.77 -0.38
N TRP A 285 19.42 -6.29 -1.56
CA TRP A 285 18.69 -7.47 -1.93
C TRP A 285 19.36 -8.72 -1.33
N LYS A 286 18.64 -9.39 -0.42
CA LYS A 286 18.99 -10.74 0.04
C LYS A 286 17.98 -11.73 -0.52
N TRP A 287 18.51 -12.77 -1.12
CA TRP A 287 17.70 -13.85 -1.65
C TRP A 287 17.16 -14.71 -0.52
N ASN A 288 15.95 -14.44 -0.06
CA ASN A 288 15.26 -15.24 0.94
C ASN A 288 13.85 -15.53 0.43
N TRP A 289 13.69 -16.67 -0.23
CA TRP A 289 12.40 -17.03 -0.83
C TRP A 289 11.46 -17.57 0.22
N HIS A 290 10.48 -16.79 0.57
CA HIS A 290 9.36 -17.22 1.39
C HIS A 290 8.17 -17.67 0.55
N ASN A 291 8.24 -17.57 -0.76
CA ASN A 291 7.15 -17.84 -1.65
C ASN A 291 7.60 -18.52 -2.94
N SER A 292 7.13 -19.74 -3.20
CA SER A 292 7.58 -20.57 -4.32
C SER A 292 7.11 -20.12 -5.70
N TRP A 293 6.24 -19.12 -5.80
CA TRP A 293 5.67 -18.69 -7.07
C TRP A 293 6.20 -17.37 -7.61
N SER A 294 7.13 -16.78 -6.95
CA SER A 294 7.71 -15.53 -7.40
C SER A 294 8.95 -15.74 -8.26
N VAL A 295 8.78 -15.92 -9.56
CA VAL A 295 9.85 -15.63 -10.50
C VAL A 295 9.87 -14.12 -10.70
N PRO A 296 11.01 -13.43 -10.52
CA PRO A 296 11.10 -12.02 -10.79
C PRO A 296 10.68 -11.75 -12.24
N PRO A 297 9.69 -10.88 -12.47
CA PRO A 297 9.23 -10.61 -13.83
C PRO A 297 10.33 -10.06 -14.73
N TRP A 298 11.36 -9.43 -14.17
CA TRP A 298 12.51 -8.85 -14.88
C TRP A 298 13.69 -9.82 -15.10
N ARG A 299 13.56 -11.10 -14.71
CA ARG A 299 14.59 -12.13 -14.96
C ARG A 299 14.28 -13.08 -16.11
N GLU A 300 13.13 -12.92 -16.73
CA GLU A 300 12.71 -13.72 -17.89
C GLU A 300 13.08 -13.03 -19.21
N GLY A 301 14.21 -12.32 -19.25
CA GLY A 301 14.76 -11.72 -20.46
C GLY A 301 15.91 -12.54 -21.05
#